data_f54c552544cb48cdf1ce6a3e3b896072
#
_entry.id   f54c552544cb48cdf1ce6a3e3b896072
#
_cell.length_a   1.000
_cell.length_b   1.000
_cell.length_c   1.000
_cell.angle_alpha   90.00
_cell.angle_beta   90.00
_cell.angle_gamma   90.00
#
_symmetry.space_group_name_H-M   'P 1'
#
loop_
_entity.id
_entity.type
_entity.pdbx_description
1 polymer ?
#
loop_
_entity_poly.entity_id
_entity_poly.type
_entity_poly.pdbx_seq_one_letter_code
_entity_poly.pdbx_strand_id
1 'polypeptide(L)'
;MARMGNFVVEGAPGQGESWDALKARLIELARAQGRRHGVIIRRILAGETSTADYDFQVFKGTLAEVHLVDATTGASKRIRDVELIGTPLAALQRIVAFGRDQETDQGFCYAESGSIPVSGIAPPILLSELELQQSSTTGYHDPLLPPPFADDGSRGRKGGLRSRGKRRKAV
;
A
#
# COMPACT_ATOMS: atom_id res chain seq x y z
N MET A 1 -6.22 26.53 8.84
CA MET A 1 -4.97 26.03 8.24
C MET A 1 -5.08 25.98 6.72
N ALA A 2 -4.10 26.49 5.98
CA ALA A 2 -4.07 26.40 4.51
C ALA A 2 -3.75 24.96 4.09
N ARG A 3 -4.44 24.45 3.08
CA ARG A 3 -4.25 23.11 2.52
C ARG A 3 -4.34 23.15 1.00
N MET A 4 -3.57 22.28 0.32
CA MET A 4 -3.60 22.18 -1.14
C MET A 4 -4.80 21.35 -1.57
N GLY A 5 -5.66 21.90 -2.42
CA GLY A 5 -6.77 21.16 -3.03
C GLY A 5 -6.29 20.23 -4.14
N ASN A 6 -5.32 20.68 -4.93
CA ASN A 6 -4.72 19.88 -6.00
C ASN A 6 -3.20 19.89 -5.84
N PHE A 7 -2.60 18.72 -5.95
CA PHE A 7 -1.16 18.53 -5.95
C PHE A 7 -0.75 17.86 -7.26
N VAL A 8 0.07 18.53 -8.05
CA VAL A 8 0.49 18.03 -9.37
C VAL A 8 2.00 17.81 -9.36
N VAL A 9 2.41 16.61 -9.74
CA VAL A 9 3.80 16.25 -9.98
C VAL A 9 3.98 16.03 -11.47
N GLU A 10 4.94 16.73 -12.06
CA GLU A 10 5.28 16.62 -13.47
C GLU A 10 6.75 16.22 -13.63
N GLY A 11 7.00 15.25 -14.49
CA GLY A 11 8.36 14.95 -14.95
C GLY A 11 8.82 16.00 -15.97
N ALA A 12 10.12 16.09 -16.21
CA ALA A 12 10.64 16.96 -17.26
C ALA A 12 10.05 16.55 -18.63
N PRO A 13 9.65 17.50 -19.47
CA PRO A 13 9.04 17.21 -20.77
C PRO A 13 9.87 16.25 -21.61
N GLY A 14 9.23 15.18 -22.11
CA GLY A 14 9.87 14.18 -22.98
C GLY A 14 10.74 13.14 -22.25
N GLN A 15 10.87 13.20 -20.94
CA GLN A 15 11.70 12.25 -20.17
C GLN A 15 10.91 11.12 -19.52
N GLY A 16 9.58 11.11 -19.64
CA GLY A 16 8.74 10.06 -19.06
C GLY A 16 8.95 8.70 -19.73
N GLU A 17 9.16 7.67 -18.95
CA GLU A 17 9.34 6.28 -19.39
C GLU A 17 7.99 5.55 -19.50
N SER A 18 7.90 4.53 -20.36
CA SER A 18 6.73 3.64 -20.36
C SER A 18 6.69 2.80 -19.09
N TRP A 19 5.51 2.28 -18.75
CA TRP A 19 5.36 1.38 -17.60
C TRP A 19 6.30 0.18 -17.66
N ASP A 20 6.42 -0.44 -18.84
CA ASP A 20 7.29 -1.61 -19.02
C ASP A 20 8.77 -1.26 -18.87
N ALA A 21 9.19 -0.07 -19.33
CA ALA A 21 10.54 0.43 -19.13
C ALA A 21 10.84 0.67 -17.65
N LEU A 22 9.92 1.32 -16.92
CA LEU A 22 10.06 1.52 -15.46
C LEU A 22 10.14 0.18 -14.72
N LYS A 23 9.33 -0.81 -15.10
CA LYS A 23 9.36 -2.15 -14.50
C LYS A 23 10.70 -2.86 -14.78
N ALA A 24 11.21 -2.77 -16.00
CA ALA A 24 12.51 -3.33 -16.35
C ALA A 24 13.63 -2.68 -15.51
N ARG A 25 13.60 -1.35 -15.39
CA ARG A 25 14.56 -0.59 -14.60
C ARG A 25 14.47 -0.89 -13.10
N LEU A 26 13.26 -1.13 -12.56
CA LEU A 26 13.08 -1.61 -11.18
C LEU A 26 13.80 -2.94 -10.96
N ILE A 27 13.66 -3.89 -11.90
CA ILE A 27 14.31 -5.19 -11.83
C ILE A 27 15.83 -5.06 -11.89
N GLU A 28 16.35 -4.24 -12.79
CA GLU A 28 17.79 -3.97 -12.90
C GLU A 28 18.35 -3.34 -11.63
N LEU A 29 17.63 -2.35 -11.08
CA LEU A 29 18.02 -1.68 -9.84
C LEU A 29 18.04 -2.65 -8.65
N ALA A 30 17.03 -3.52 -8.54
CA ALA A 30 16.96 -4.54 -7.50
C ALA A 30 18.15 -5.52 -7.62
N ARG A 31 18.52 -5.94 -8.84
CA ARG A 31 19.69 -6.79 -9.09
C ARG A 31 20.99 -6.09 -8.70
N ALA A 32 21.16 -4.84 -9.12
CA ALA A 32 22.36 -4.05 -8.83
C ALA A 32 22.59 -3.87 -7.33
N GLN A 33 21.49 -3.80 -6.55
CA GLN A 33 21.53 -3.71 -5.09
C GLN A 33 21.58 -5.08 -4.38
N GLY A 34 21.67 -6.18 -5.12
CA GLY A 34 21.66 -7.54 -4.56
C GLY A 34 20.31 -7.93 -3.91
N ARG A 35 19.22 -7.26 -4.28
CA ARG A 35 17.89 -7.55 -3.77
C ARG A 35 17.22 -8.63 -4.61
N ARG A 36 16.56 -9.56 -3.95
CA ARG A 36 15.80 -10.62 -4.63
C ARG A 36 14.52 -10.08 -5.31
N HIS A 37 13.93 -9.02 -4.78
CA HIS A 37 12.68 -8.47 -5.25
C HIS A 37 12.76 -6.94 -5.38
N GLY A 38 12.12 -6.42 -6.44
CA GLY A 38 11.62 -5.06 -6.48
C GLY A 38 10.20 -4.99 -5.90
N VAL A 39 9.74 -3.79 -5.55
CA VAL A 39 8.41 -3.57 -5.01
C VAL A 39 7.64 -2.61 -5.90
N ILE A 40 6.41 -2.96 -6.24
CA ILE A 40 5.47 -2.08 -6.93
C ILE A 40 4.30 -1.79 -5.98
N ILE A 41 4.10 -0.53 -5.68
CA ILE A 41 2.93 -0.04 -4.94
C ILE A 41 1.95 0.50 -5.98
N ARG A 42 0.77 -0.14 -6.08
CA ARG A 42 -0.27 0.24 -7.03
C ARG A 42 -1.31 1.15 -6.41
N ARG A 43 -1.54 0.99 -5.11
CA ARG A 43 -2.59 1.73 -4.42
C ARG A 43 -2.24 1.98 -2.96
N ILE A 44 -2.41 3.23 -2.55
CA ILE A 44 -2.32 3.68 -1.17
C ILE A 44 -3.75 3.88 -0.67
N LEU A 45 -4.07 3.34 0.50
CA LEU A 45 -5.40 3.48 1.11
C LEU A 45 -5.53 4.76 1.90
N ALA A 46 -4.50 5.08 2.69
CA ALA A 46 -4.45 6.26 3.53
C ALA A 46 -3.01 6.68 3.77
N GLY A 47 -2.81 7.97 4.05
CA GLY A 47 -1.53 8.52 4.44
C GLY A 47 -1.68 9.39 5.68
N GLU A 48 -0.67 9.36 6.52
CA GLU A 48 -0.58 10.13 7.75
C GLU A 48 0.79 10.78 7.85
N THR A 49 0.81 12.06 8.21
CA THR A 49 2.05 12.80 8.48
C THR A 49 1.99 13.35 9.90
N SER A 50 3.02 13.08 10.69
CA SER A 50 3.20 13.71 11.99
C SER A 50 4.16 14.89 11.85
N THR A 51 3.64 16.08 12.14
CA THR A 51 4.41 17.34 12.14
C THR A 51 4.31 18.07 13.49
N ALA A 52 3.72 17.39 14.48
CA ALA A 52 3.45 17.99 15.79
C ALA A 52 4.71 18.14 16.64
N ASP A 53 5.70 17.27 16.44
CA ASP A 53 6.98 17.31 17.15
C ASP A 53 7.99 18.06 16.27
N TYR A 54 8.59 19.09 16.82
CA TYR A 54 9.50 20.00 16.10
C TYR A 54 10.80 19.33 15.64
N ASP A 55 11.12 18.14 16.13
CA ASP A 55 12.41 17.50 15.95
C ASP A 55 12.49 16.55 14.75
N PHE A 56 11.35 16.03 14.26
CA PHE A 56 11.36 15.15 13.08
C PHE A 56 10.01 15.12 12.35
N GLN A 57 10.09 14.82 11.06
CA GLN A 57 8.92 14.61 10.20
C GLN A 57 8.90 13.16 9.74
N VAL A 58 7.82 12.47 10.05
CA VAL A 58 7.58 11.10 9.62
C VAL A 58 6.26 11.05 8.84
N PHE A 59 6.24 10.32 7.75
CA PHE A 59 4.99 9.93 7.12
C PHE A 59 4.82 8.42 7.18
N LYS A 60 3.58 8.00 7.28
CA LYS A 60 3.16 6.60 7.23
C LYS A 60 2.09 6.47 6.17
N GLY A 61 2.21 5.45 5.33
CA GLY A 61 1.21 5.12 4.31
C GLY A 61 0.68 3.70 4.50
N THR A 62 -0.63 3.56 4.61
CA THR A 62 -1.29 2.25 4.59
C THR A 62 -1.50 1.84 3.14
N LEU A 63 -0.95 0.69 2.75
CA LEU A 63 -0.94 0.23 1.37
C LEU A 63 -2.08 -0.77 1.11
N ALA A 64 -2.85 -0.54 0.05
CA ALA A 64 -3.95 -1.41 -0.35
C ALA A 64 -3.53 -2.46 -1.38
N GLU A 65 -2.61 -2.12 -2.27
CA GLU A 65 -2.15 -3.02 -3.31
C GLU A 65 -0.64 -2.91 -3.51
N VAL A 66 0.06 -4.00 -3.16
CA VAL A 66 1.52 -4.11 -3.24
C VAL A 66 1.90 -5.40 -3.93
N HIS A 67 2.88 -5.34 -4.82
CA HIS A 67 3.42 -6.48 -5.53
C HIS A 67 4.94 -6.59 -5.32
N LEU A 68 5.40 -7.79 -5.02
CA LEU A 68 6.82 -8.14 -5.13
C LEU A 68 7.08 -8.62 -6.55
N VAL A 69 8.11 -8.08 -7.18
CA VAL A 69 8.57 -8.50 -8.49
C VAL A 69 9.90 -9.21 -8.31
N ASP A 70 9.94 -10.49 -8.64
CA ASP A 70 11.18 -11.28 -8.57
C ASP A 70 12.20 -10.73 -9.56
N ALA A 71 13.39 -10.37 -9.05
CA ALA A 71 14.43 -9.74 -9.86
C ALA A 71 15.05 -10.69 -10.89
N THR A 72 14.91 -12.00 -10.74
CA THR A 72 15.45 -13.00 -11.67
C THR A 72 14.45 -13.33 -12.77
N THR A 73 13.21 -13.63 -12.38
CA THR A 73 12.20 -14.14 -13.32
C THR A 73 11.26 -13.06 -13.84
N GLY A 74 11.19 -11.88 -13.20
CA GLY A 74 10.20 -10.84 -13.48
C GLY A 74 8.77 -11.18 -13.03
N ALA A 75 8.57 -12.34 -12.39
CA ALA A 75 7.28 -12.77 -11.88
C ALA A 75 6.80 -11.84 -10.76
N SER A 76 5.51 -11.52 -10.77
CA SER A 76 4.89 -10.63 -9.80
C SER A 76 3.98 -11.40 -8.85
N LYS A 77 4.10 -11.14 -7.55
CA LYS A 77 3.28 -11.72 -6.49
C LYS A 77 2.69 -10.62 -5.62
N ARG A 78 1.38 -10.58 -5.49
CA ARG A 78 0.70 -9.66 -4.56
C ARG A 78 0.98 -10.04 -3.11
N ILE A 79 1.25 -9.03 -2.29
CA ILE A 79 1.41 -9.16 -0.84
C ILE A 79 0.44 -8.24 -0.13
N ARG A 80 0.25 -8.44 1.17
CA ARG A 80 -0.65 -7.66 2.05
C ARG A 80 0.05 -7.31 3.34
N ASP A 81 -0.60 -6.47 4.12
CA ASP A 81 -0.16 -6.07 5.46
C ASP A 81 1.21 -5.37 5.44
N VAL A 82 1.37 -4.47 4.47
CA VAL A 82 2.57 -3.65 4.29
C VAL A 82 2.23 -2.19 4.49
N GLU A 83 3.06 -1.50 5.23
CA GLU A 83 3.01 -0.07 5.47
C GLU A 83 4.27 0.60 4.93
N LEU A 84 4.10 1.80 4.41
CA LEU A 84 5.15 2.69 3.99
C LEU A 84 5.52 3.61 5.15
N ILE A 85 6.82 3.73 5.43
CA ILE A 85 7.34 4.66 6.44
C ILE A 85 8.49 5.44 5.84
N GLY A 86 8.65 6.68 6.26
CA GLY A 86 9.81 7.47 5.89
C GLY A 86 9.66 8.95 6.16
N THR A 87 10.67 9.70 5.75
CA THR A 87 10.65 11.16 5.69
C THR A 87 10.37 11.60 4.25
N PRO A 88 9.43 12.53 4.03
CA PRO A 88 9.06 12.97 2.68
C PRO A 88 10.27 13.42 1.85
N LEU A 89 11.13 14.23 2.43
CA LEU A 89 12.30 14.77 1.74
C LEU A 89 13.29 13.67 1.31
N ALA A 90 13.54 12.67 2.17
CA ALA A 90 14.40 11.55 1.83
C ALA A 90 13.82 10.71 0.67
N ALA A 91 12.51 10.51 0.64
CA ALA A 91 11.85 9.80 -0.44
C ALA A 91 11.97 10.56 -1.77
N LEU A 92 11.75 11.88 -1.77
CA LEU A 92 11.90 12.71 -2.96
C LEU A 92 13.32 12.70 -3.53
N GLN A 93 14.34 12.71 -2.68
CA GLN A 93 15.74 12.64 -3.11
C GLN A 93 16.13 11.29 -3.73
N ARG A 94 15.33 10.26 -3.55
CA ARG A 94 15.55 8.91 -4.08
C ARG A 94 14.82 8.62 -5.39
N ILE A 95 14.17 9.62 -5.98
CA ILE A 95 13.53 9.49 -7.27
C ILE A 95 14.61 9.36 -8.35
N VAL A 96 14.52 8.28 -9.14
CA VAL A 96 15.47 7.97 -10.22
C VAL A 96 14.85 8.00 -11.61
N ALA A 97 13.53 7.88 -11.71
CA ALA A 97 12.79 7.99 -12.97
C ALA A 97 11.30 8.28 -12.74
N PHE A 98 10.66 8.80 -13.79
CA PHE A 98 9.23 9.07 -13.86
C PHE A 98 8.59 8.31 -15.02
N GLY A 99 7.34 7.93 -14.86
CA GLY A 99 6.50 7.45 -15.94
C GLY A 99 6.05 8.57 -16.86
N ARG A 100 5.50 8.18 -18.01
CA ARG A 100 4.96 9.10 -19.01
C ARG A 100 3.54 9.54 -18.70
N ASP A 101 2.73 8.57 -18.29
CA ASP A 101 1.29 8.76 -18.18
C ASP A 101 0.94 9.20 -16.74
N GLN A 102 0.22 10.32 -16.63
CA GLN A 102 -0.26 10.80 -15.34
C GLN A 102 -1.52 10.05 -14.93
N GLU A 103 -1.59 9.72 -13.63
CA GLU A 103 -2.78 9.18 -12.98
C GLU A 103 -3.31 10.19 -11.98
N THR A 104 -4.63 10.20 -11.78
CA THR A 104 -5.29 11.07 -10.79
C THR A 104 -5.82 10.22 -9.66
N ASP A 105 -5.43 10.53 -8.44
CA ASP A 105 -6.01 9.97 -7.23
C ASP A 105 -6.82 11.05 -6.50
N GLN A 106 -7.99 10.66 -5.99
CA GLN A 106 -8.91 11.56 -5.29
C GLN A 106 -9.14 11.06 -3.88
N GLY A 107 -9.15 12.00 -2.94
CA GLY A 107 -9.33 11.67 -1.54
C GLY A 107 -9.77 12.87 -0.71
N PHE A 108 -9.60 12.73 0.59
CA PHE A 108 -9.90 13.77 1.55
C PHE A 108 -8.68 14.04 2.43
N CYS A 109 -8.35 15.30 2.61
CA CYS A 109 -7.37 15.74 3.58
C CYS A 109 -8.07 16.11 4.88
N TYR A 110 -7.70 15.45 5.95
CA TYR A 110 -8.22 15.68 7.31
C TYR A 110 -7.22 16.49 8.12
N ALA A 111 -7.68 17.53 8.76
CA ALA A 111 -6.91 18.32 9.69
C ALA A 111 -7.86 18.96 10.73
N GLU A 112 -7.31 19.71 11.69
CA GLU A 112 -8.07 20.40 12.73
C GLU A 112 -9.23 21.26 12.21
N SER A 113 -9.05 21.85 11.03
CA SER A 113 -10.08 22.67 10.36
C SER A 113 -11.12 21.86 9.57
N GLY A 114 -11.21 20.54 9.77
CA GLY A 114 -12.16 19.65 9.11
C GLY A 114 -11.60 18.94 7.88
N SER A 115 -12.48 18.33 7.09
CA SER A 115 -12.17 17.56 5.90
C SER A 115 -12.38 18.39 4.64
N ILE A 116 -11.43 18.32 3.70
CA ILE A 116 -11.58 18.92 2.36
C ILE A 116 -11.27 17.88 1.28
N PRO A 117 -11.96 17.91 0.13
CA PRO A 117 -11.61 17.09 -1.01
C PRO A 117 -10.26 17.55 -1.59
N VAL A 118 -9.44 16.58 -1.97
CA VAL A 118 -8.12 16.82 -2.56
C VAL A 118 -7.88 15.88 -3.74
N SER A 119 -7.03 16.31 -4.68
CA SER A 119 -6.58 15.48 -5.79
C SER A 119 -5.07 15.48 -5.87
N GLY A 120 -4.49 14.29 -6.05
CA GLY A 120 -3.10 14.10 -6.43
C GLY A 120 -3.02 13.68 -7.90
N ILE A 121 -2.24 14.39 -8.69
CA ILE A 121 -2.01 14.08 -10.11
C ILE A 121 -0.51 13.83 -10.26
N ALA A 122 -0.12 12.63 -10.62
CA ALA A 122 1.30 12.29 -10.74
C ALA A 122 1.50 11.13 -11.73
N PRO A 123 2.63 11.07 -12.43
CA PRO A 123 3.05 9.88 -13.14
C PRO A 123 3.56 8.82 -12.15
N PRO A 124 3.66 7.54 -12.55
CA PRO A 124 4.40 6.55 -11.78
C PRO A 124 5.83 7.02 -11.49
N ILE A 125 6.30 6.78 -10.28
CA ILE A 125 7.62 7.21 -9.81
C ILE A 125 8.44 5.98 -9.44
N LEU A 126 9.68 5.90 -9.94
CA LEU A 126 10.65 4.90 -9.53
C LEU A 126 11.59 5.50 -8.49
N LEU A 127 11.65 4.85 -7.34
CA LEU A 127 12.55 5.20 -6.25
C LEU A 127 13.69 4.19 -6.17
N SER A 128 14.91 4.66 -5.85
CA SER A 128 16.04 3.76 -5.61
C SER A 128 15.90 2.97 -4.32
N GLU A 129 15.20 3.51 -3.35
CA GLU A 129 14.97 2.88 -2.05
C GLU A 129 13.73 3.47 -1.39
N LEU A 130 12.98 2.64 -0.67
CA LEU A 130 11.85 3.03 0.12
C LEU A 130 11.72 2.09 1.31
N GLU A 131 11.42 2.63 2.49
CA GLU A 131 11.28 1.83 3.69
C GLU A 131 9.85 1.29 3.82
N LEU A 132 9.76 -0.02 3.96
CA LEU A 132 8.50 -0.73 4.13
C LEU A 132 8.59 -1.58 5.39
N GLN A 133 7.50 -1.61 6.14
CA GLN A 133 7.37 -2.49 7.29
C GLN A 133 6.12 -3.36 7.19
N GLN A 134 6.11 -4.43 7.95
CA GLN A 134 4.88 -5.20 8.15
C GLN A 134 3.93 -4.40 9.04
N SER A 135 2.65 -4.32 8.64
CA SER A 135 1.64 -3.70 9.48
C SER A 135 1.49 -4.46 10.79
N SER A 136 1.47 -3.73 11.90
CA SER A 136 1.22 -4.28 13.23
C SER A 136 -0.26 -4.62 13.46
N THR A 137 -1.14 -4.13 12.59
CA THR A 137 -2.57 -4.41 12.67
C THR A 137 -2.81 -5.83 12.17
N THR A 138 -3.26 -6.71 13.03
CA THR A 138 -3.74 -8.03 12.61
C THR A 138 -4.87 -7.82 11.64
N GLY A 139 -4.64 -8.14 10.36
CA GLY A 139 -5.60 -7.89 9.29
C GLY A 139 -6.91 -8.58 9.62
N TYR A 140 -7.97 -7.80 9.78
CA TYR A 140 -9.32 -8.35 9.77
C TYR A 140 -9.57 -8.89 8.36
N HIS A 141 -9.75 -10.18 8.26
CA HIS A 141 -10.15 -10.82 7.03
C HIS A 141 -11.67 -10.97 7.08
N ASP A 142 -12.35 -10.21 6.26
CA ASP A 142 -13.77 -10.42 6.06
C ASP A 142 -13.99 -11.88 5.64
N PRO A 143 -14.88 -12.61 6.31
CA PRO A 143 -15.22 -13.95 5.88
C PRO A 143 -15.75 -13.88 4.44
N LEU A 144 -15.24 -14.76 3.57
CA LEU A 144 -15.81 -14.93 2.24
C LEU A 144 -17.21 -15.51 2.41
N LEU A 145 -18.20 -14.64 2.45
CA LEU A 145 -19.60 -15.06 2.47
C LEU A 145 -20.01 -15.49 1.05
N PRO A 146 -20.75 -16.60 0.91
CA PRO A 146 -21.32 -16.95 -0.37
C PRO A 146 -22.29 -15.84 -0.83
N PRO A 147 -22.51 -15.67 -2.13
CA PRO A 147 -23.49 -14.73 -2.63
C PRO A 147 -24.86 -14.95 -1.94
N PRO A 148 -25.62 -13.89 -1.64
CA PRO A 148 -26.89 -14.02 -0.87
C PRO A 148 -27.90 -14.99 -1.47
N PHE A 149 -27.77 -15.27 -2.78
CA PHE A 149 -28.63 -16.16 -3.54
C PHE A 149 -27.96 -17.48 -3.96
N ALA A 150 -26.75 -17.76 -3.47
CA ALA A 150 -26.16 -19.07 -3.68
C ALA A 150 -26.90 -20.09 -2.84
N ASP A 151 -27.52 -21.06 -3.48
CA ASP A 151 -28.07 -22.25 -2.83
C ASP A 151 -26.86 -23.10 -2.35
N ASP A 152 -26.36 -22.76 -1.15
CA ASP A 152 -25.44 -23.65 -0.49
C ASP A 152 -26.27 -24.82 0.09
N GLY A 153 -26.18 -25.98 -0.46
CA GLY A 153 -26.84 -27.19 0.04
C GLY A 153 -26.55 -27.52 1.52
N SER A 154 -25.99 -26.56 2.28
CA SER A 154 -25.61 -26.69 3.70
C SER A 154 -26.70 -26.27 4.69
N ARG A 155 -27.80 -25.67 4.24
CA ARG A 155 -28.91 -25.26 5.14
C ARG A 155 -29.64 -26.42 5.85
N GLY A 156 -29.21 -27.67 5.63
CA GLY A 156 -29.79 -28.88 6.25
C GLY A 156 -29.04 -29.44 7.45
N ARG A 157 -27.84 -29.02 7.78
CA ARG A 157 -27.13 -29.56 8.97
C ARG A 157 -27.38 -28.69 10.21
N LYS A 158 -28.43 -29.06 10.96
CA LYS A 158 -28.62 -28.61 12.34
C LYS A 158 -27.36 -28.92 13.14
N GLY A 159 -26.58 -27.90 13.49
CA GLY A 159 -25.45 -28.02 14.39
C GLY A 159 -25.90 -28.40 15.78
N GLY A 160 -25.73 -29.68 16.14
CA GLY A 160 -25.90 -30.15 17.51
C GLY A 160 -24.84 -29.49 18.39
N LEU A 161 -25.29 -28.65 19.31
CA LEU A 161 -24.47 -28.07 20.38
C LEU A 161 -23.97 -29.21 21.27
N ARG A 162 -22.72 -29.64 21.10
CA ARG A 162 -22.09 -30.53 22.07
C ARG A 162 -21.74 -29.73 23.32
N SER A 163 -22.52 -29.93 24.37
CA SER A 163 -22.22 -29.46 25.72
C SER A 163 -20.90 -30.12 26.19
N ARG A 164 -19.88 -29.29 26.40
CA ARG A 164 -18.63 -29.69 27.08
C ARG A 164 -18.93 -29.86 28.56
N GLY A 165 -19.11 -31.13 28.96
CA GLY A 165 -19.18 -31.50 30.38
C GLY A 165 -17.92 -31.09 31.14
N LYS A 166 -18.10 -30.31 32.20
CA LYS A 166 -17.08 -30.01 33.21
C LYS A 166 -16.62 -31.28 33.88
N ARG A 167 -15.39 -31.73 33.66
CA ARG A 167 -14.73 -32.70 34.54
C ARG A 167 -14.28 -31.97 35.81
N ARG A 168 -14.97 -32.21 36.90
CA ARG A 168 -14.50 -31.94 38.28
C ARG A 168 -13.34 -32.89 38.56
N LYS A 169 -12.20 -32.38 38.98
CA LYS A 169 -11.16 -33.12 39.68
C LYS A 169 -11.55 -33.09 41.17
N ALA A 170 -11.71 -34.28 41.75
CA ALA A 170 -11.73 -34.48 43.19
C ALA A 170 -10.35 -35.00 43.61
N VAL A 171 -9.85 -34.36 44.69
CA VAL A 171 -8.79 -34.72 45.63
C VAL A 171 -7.44 -35.11 45.05
#